data_c8cf14466d914560caa2e7860aac9980
#
_entry.id   c8cf14466d914560caa2e7860aac9980
#
_cell.length_a   1.000
_cell.length_b   1.000
_cell.length_c   1.000
_cell.angle_alpha   90.00
_cell.angle_beta   90.00
_cell.angle_gamma   90.00
#
_symmetry.space_group_name_H-M   'P 1'
#
loop_
_entity.id
_entity.type
_entity.pdbx_description
1 polymer ?
#
loop_
_entity_poly.entity_id
_entity_poly.type
_entity_poly.pdbx_seq_one_letter_code
_entity_poly.pdbx_strand_id
1 'polypeptide(L)'
;MTKRLYIIVCLLMMFVEMNGQTSNQLIREGNRFFSSKKYAQSEILYRKAVDKDVNNAIANYNLGRSLQEQKKNAEAKKFYEAAAKLEKDPIRQSSSYNNLGTIFQNEKDYTKAIEAYKNALRHNPNHNNARYNLELCRQKQKQQKQKQQSSNDKKNKSNKDKDKKKQSQNKNQKNNQKKNNQQKDKQDMSKENAEQLLNAVKQQEKETQERLSKAMRQPSDRKLDKNW
;
A
#
# COMPACT_ATOMS: atom_id res chain seq x y z
N MET A 1 -14.86 54.04 40.16
CA MET A 1 -14.78 52.56 40.27
C MET A 1 -15.46 51.88 39.06
N THR A 2 -16.58 52.33 38.57
CA THR A 2 -17.31 51.74 37.45
C THR A 2 -16.52 51.61 36.13
N LYS A 3 -15.75 52.65 35.74
CA LYS A 3 -14.94 52.60 34.51
C LYS A 3 -13.84 51.53 34.54
N ARG A 4 -13.20 51.28 35.68
CA ARG A 4 -12.22 50.21 35.85
C ARG A 4 -12.87 48.82 35.77
N LEU A 5 -14.09 48.69 36.30
CA LEU A 5 -14.84 47.43 36.23
C LEU A 5 -15.23 47.13 34.77
N TYR A 6 -15.68 48.12 34.00
CA TYR A 6 -15.98 47.95 32.58
C TYR A 6 -14.76 47.51 31.75
N ILE A 7 -13.57 48.06 32.02
CA ILE A 7 -12.34 47.70 31.33
C ILE A 7 -11.99 46.26 31.66
N ILE A 8 -12.12 45.81 32.90
CA ILE A 8 -11.84 44.43 33.32
C ILE A 8 -12.83 43.45 32.66
N VAL A 9 -14.12 43.81 32.61
CA VAL A 9 -15.14 42.99 31.94
C VAL A 9 -14.91 42.91 30.44
N CYS A 10 -14.53 44.00 29.77
CA CYS A 10 -14.18 44.00 28.35
C CYS A 10 -12.91 43.18 28.07
N LEU A 11 -11.89 43.23 28.93
CA LEU A 11 -10.68 42.39 28.84
C LEU A 11 -11.04 40.92 29.06
N LEU A 12 -11.90 40.58 30.02
CA LEU A 12 -12.39 39.21 30.22
C LEU A 12 -13.20 38.70 29.04
N MET A 13 -14.04 39.57 28.43
CA MET A 13 -14.80 39.20 27.23
C MET A 13 -13.87 38.96 26.02
N MET A 14 -12.78 39.68 25.87
CA MET A 14 -11.79 39.44 24.82
C MET A 14 -11.03 38.11 25.01
N PHE A 15 -10.87 37.60 26.23
CA PHE A 15 -10.28 36.30 26.50
C PHE A 15 -11.22 35.13 26.15
N VAL A 16 -12.53 35.32 26.07
CA VAL A 16 -13.49 34.23 25.78
C VAL A 16 -13.51 33.85 24.30
N GLU A 17 -13.04 34.69 23.39
CA GLU A 17 -13.04 34.42 21.93
C GLU A 17 -11.82 33.66 21.42
N MET A 18 -10.87 33.27 22.27
CA MET A 18 -9.78 32.35 21.90
C MET A 18 -10.22 30.88 21.92
N ASN A 19 -11.46 30.59 21.53
CA ASN A 19 -11.84 29.22 21.22
C ASN A 19 -11.18 28.79 19.91
N GLY A 20 -9.92 28.37 20.01
CA GLY A 20 -9.19 27.80 18.88
C GLY A 20 -10.00 26.69 18.22
N GLN A 21 -9.90 26.55 16.91
CA GLN A 21 -10.59 25.52 16.14
C GLN A 21 -10.49 24.14 16.81
N THR A 22 -11.59 23.42 16.90
CA THR A 22 -11.62 22.05 17.41
C THR A 22 -10.96 21.09 16.41
N SER A 23 -10.51 19.92 16.88
CA SER A 23 -9.98 18.88 16.00
C SER A 23 -10.95 18.56 14.83
N ASN A 24 -12.23 18.46 15.11
CA ASN A 24 -13.25 18.18 14.10
C ASN A 24 -13.45 19.33 13.08
N GLN A 25 -13.30 20.58 13.48
CA GLN A 25 -13.33 21.72 12.53
C GLN A 25 -12.14 21.69 11.59
N LEU A 26 -10.94 21.44 12.13
CA LEU A 26 -9.71 21.30 11.36
C LEU A 26 -9.77 20.12 10.38
N ILE A 27 -10.37 18.99 10.79
CA ILE A 27 -10.61 17.85 9.91
C ILE A 27 -11.52 18.24 8.74
N ARG A 28 -12.64 18.90 8.99
CA ARG A 28 -13.58 19.34 7.93
C ARG A 28 -12.90 20.28 6.94
N GLU A 29 -12.13 21.22 7.42
CA GLU A 29 -11.37 22.14 6.56
C GLU A 29 -10.29 21.41 5.78
N GLY A 30 -9.54 20.50 6.42
CA GLY A 30 -8.56 19.64 5.78
C GLY A 30 -9.18 18.78 4.66
N ASN A 31 -10.39 18.26 4.88
CA ASN A 31 -11.12 17.48 3.87
C ASN A 31 -11.44 18.32 2.62
N ARG A 32 -11.75 19.60 2.75
CA ARG A 32 -11.97 20.52 1.61
C ARG A 32 -10.70 20.67 0.76
N PHE A 33 -9.56 20.87 1.40
CA PHE A 33 -8.28 20.93 0.69
C PHE A 33 -7.91 19.58 0.07
N PHE A 34 -8.11 18.49 0.77
CA PHE A 34 -7.85 17.14 0.26
C PHE A 34 -8.69 16.85 -1.00
N SER A 35 -9.97 17.15 -0.98
CA SER A 35 -10.87 16.97 -2.14
C SER A 35 -10.46 17.81 -3.33
N SER A 36 -9.84 18.97 -3.09
CA SER A 36 -9.26 19.83 -4.12
C SER A 36 -7.82 19.42 -4.52
N LYS A 37 -7.35 18.25 -4.08
CA LYS A 37 -5.99 17.72 -4.31
C LYS A 37 -4.86 18.63 -3.76
N LYS A 38 -5.19 19.55 -2.87
CA LYS A 38 -4.24 20.44 -2.18
C LYS A 38 -3.66 19.73 -0.96
N TYR A 39 -2.91 18.65 -1.19
CA TYR A 39 -2.47 17.72 -0.15
C TYR A 39 -1.55 18.36 0.90
N ALA A 40 -0.71 19.31 0.51
CA ALA A 40 0.15 20.02 1.47
C ALA A 40 -0.67 20.88 2.45
N GLN A 41 -1.71 21.58 1.97
CA GLN A 41 -2.60 22.36 2.84
C GLN A 41 -3.44 21.45 3.74
N SER A 42 -3.95 20.35 3.20
CA SER A 42 -4.71 19.39 4.01
C SER A 42 -3.83 18.73 5.09
N GLU A 43 -2.57 18.44 4.80
CA GLU A 43 -1.60 17.92 5.79
C GLU A 43 -1.46 18.88 6.98
N ILE A 44 -1.27 20.18 6.73
CA ILE A 44 -1.12 21.17 7.80
C ILE A 44 -2.32 21.15 8.74
N LEU A 45 -3.55 21.10 8.18
CA LEU A 45 -4.77 21.10 8.96
C LEU A 45 -4.96 19.79 9.72
N TYR A 46 -4.66 18.66 9.11
CA TYR A 46 -4.75 17.37 9.80
C TYR A 46 -3.70 17.23 10.90
N ARG A 47 -2.48 17.77 10.73
CA ARG A 47 -1.48 17.82 11.81
C ARG A 47 -2.01 18.64 12.99
N LYS A 48 -2.54 19.84 12.73
CA LYS A 48 -3.19 20.64 13.78
C LYS A 48 -4.35 19.90 14.46
N ALA A 49 -5.12 19.10 13.70
CA ALA A 49 -6.20 18.30 14.26
C ALA A 49 -5.66 17.18 15.18
N VAL A 50 -4.58 16.52 14.80
CA VAL A 50 -3.89 15.52 15.64
C VAL A 50 -3.26 16.17 16.86
N ASP A 51 -2.65 17.35 16.74
CA ASP A 51 -2.08 18.10 17.87
C ASP A 51 -3.16 18.52 18.89
N LYS A 52 -4.39 18.82 18.43
CA LYS A 52 -5.53 19.13 19.31
C LYS A 52 -6.11 17.89 19.99
N ASP A 53 -6.09 16.74 19.32
CA ASP A 53 -6.58 15.47 19.85
C ASP A 53 -5.79 14.31 19.19
N VAL A 54 -4.73 13.88 19.89
CA VAL A 54 -3.85 12.81 19.44
C VAL A 54 -4.57 11.47 19.29
N ASN A 55 -5.66 11.28 20.03
CA ASN A 55 -6.46 10.06 20.00
C ASN A 55 -7.57 10.10 18.95
N ASN A 56 -7.67 11.15 18.16
CA ASN A 56 -8.65 11.24 17.08
C ASN A 56 -8.23 10.32 15.91
N ALA A 57 -8.87 9.16 15.83
CA ALA A 57 -8.62 8.17 14.78
C ALA A 57 -8.82 8.74 13.36
N ILE A 58 -9.85 9.59 13.18
CA ILE A 58 -10.16 10.20 11.88
C ILE A 58 -9.07 11.19 11.47
N ALA A 59 -8.58 12.01 12.41
CA ALA A 59 -7.48 12.95 12.14
C ALA A 59 -6.21 12.19 11.71
N ASN A 60 -5.84 11.15 12.45
CA ASN A 60 -4.70 10.28 12.12
C ASN A 60 -4.87 9.62 10.75
N TYR A 61 -6.04 9.04 10.46
CA TYR A 61 -6.32 8.42 9.17
C TYR A 61 -6.20 9.40 8.00
N ASN A 62 -6.79 10.60 8.12
CA ASN A 62 -6.77 11.61 7.08
C ASN A 62 -5.38 12.21 6.88
N LEU A 63 -4.59 12.36 7.95
CA LEU A 63 -3.19 12.75 7.87
C LEU A 63 -2.38 11.70 7.11
N GLY A 64 -2.57 10.41 7.44
CA GLY A 64 -1.97 9.30 6.71
C GLY A 64 -2.28 9.35 5.21
N ARG A 65 -3.55 9.59 4.85
CA ARG A 65 -3.96 9.75 3.44
C ARG A 65 -3.26 10.92 2.75
N SER A 66 -3.22 12.07 3.40
CA SER A 66 -2.60 13.27 2.82
C SER A 66 -1.10 13.10 2.59
N LEU A 67 -0.43 12.43 3.52
CA LEU A 67 0.98 12.08 3.40
C LEU A 67 1.24 11.05 2.30
N GLN A 68 0.37 10.06 2.14
CA GLN A 68 0.47 9.04 1.10
C GLN A 68 0.34 9.65 -0.30
N GLU A 69 -0.60 10.57 -0.52
CA GLU A 69 -0.75 11.28 -1.79
C GLU A 69 0.50 12.12 -2.13
N GLN A 70 1.21 12.59 -1.13
CA GLN A 70 2.50 13.28 -1.27
C GLN A 70 3.70 12.33 -1.35
N LYS A 71 3.50 11.01 -1.38
CA LYS A 71 4.53 9.98 -1.38
C LYS A 71 5.42 9.97 -0.11
N LYS A 72 4.98 10.60 0.97
CA LYS A 72 5.61 10.58 2.29
C LYS A 72 5.26 9.29 3.03
N ASN A 73 5.53 8.13 2.39
CA ASN A 73 5.03 6.82 2.82
C ASN A 73 5.50 6.40 4.22
N ALA A 74 6.73 6.75 4.59
CA ALA A 74 7.28 6.39 5.90
C ALA A 74 6.49 7.04 7.06
N GLU A 75 6.07 8.30 6.89
CA GLU A 75 5.22 8.97 7.86
C GLU A 75 3.78 8.47 7.78
N ALA A 76 3.22 8.31 6.58
CA ALA A 76 1.86 7.85 6.37
C ALA A 76 1.59 6.52 7.10
N LYS A 77 2.53 5.58 7.07
CA LYS A 77 2.43 4.30 7.80
C LYS A 77 2.17 4.50 9.29
N LYS A 78 2.92 5.39 9.94
CA LYS A 78 2.78 5.68 11.38
C LYS A 78 1.36 6.15 11.72
N PHE A 79 0.81 7.06 10.91
CA PHE A 79 -0.53 7.60 11.13
C PHE A 79 -1.65 6.61 10.81
N TYR A 80 -1.47 5.75 9.81
CA TYR A 80 -2.43 4.65 9.58
C TYR A 80 -2.40 3.60 10.69
N GLU A 81 -1.22 3.29 11.25
CA GLU A 81 -1.09 2.40 12.39
C GLU A 81 -1.77 2.99 13.64
N ALA A 82 -1.57 4.28 13.90
CA ALA A 82 -2.25 5.00 14.97
C ALA A 82 -3.77 4.97 14.76
N ALA A 83 -4.24 5.31 13.56
CA ALA A 83 -5.66 5.29 13.22
C ALA A 83 -6.28 3.91 13.43
N ALA A 84 -5.61 2.83 12.98
CA ALA A 84 -6.10 1.47 13.15
C ALA A 84 -6.22 1.06 14.62
N LYS A 85 -5.31 1.54 15.49
CA LYS A 85 -5.34 1.24 16.94
C LYS A 85 -6.41 2.04 17.67
N LEU A 86 -6.61 3.29 17.29
CA LEU A 86 -7.53 4.21 17.97
C LEU A 86 -8.98 4.04 17.53
N GLU A 87 -9.19 3.57 16.32
CA GLU A 87 -10.53 3.42 15.73
C GLU A 87 -11.27 2.23 16.36
N LYS A 88 -12.55 2.45 16.66
CA LYS A 88 -13.45 1.43 17.23
C LYS A 88 -14.36 0.80 16.18
N ASP A 89 -14.64 1.51 15.10
CA ASP A 89 -15.45 1.00 13.99
C ASP A 89 -14.60 0.05 13.13
N PRO A 90 -14.98 -1.23 13.00
CA PRO A 90 -14.20 -2.21 12.27
C PRO A 90 -14.07 -1.89 10.78
N ILE A 91 -15.06 -1.23 10.17
CA ILE A 91 -14.99 -0.83 8.75
C ILE A 91 -13.90 0.23 8.54
N ARG A 92 -13.80 1.21 9.44
CA ARG A 92 -12.75 2.24 9.38
C ARG A 92 -11.37 1.70 9.76
N GLN A 93 -11.29 0.76 10.72
CA GLN A 93 -10.05 0.03 10.99
C GLN A 93 -9.55 -0.72 9.75
N SER A 94 -10.46 -1.43 9.09
CA SER A 94 -10.17 -2.14 7.84
C SER A 94 -9.59 -1.21 6.77
N SER A 95 -10.12 0.01 6.66
CA SER A 95 -9.63 1.02 5.71
C SER A 95 -8.18 1.44 6.00
N SER A 96 -7.83 1.60 7.28
CA SER A 96 -6.47 1.93 7.71
C SER A 96 -5.48 0.80 7.37
N TYR A 97 -5.83 -0.44 7.66
CA TYR A 97 -5.01 -1.60 7.30
C TYR A 97 -4.90 -1.80 5.79
N ASN A 98 -5.96 -1.55 5.01
CA ASN A 98 -5.90 -1.60 3.56
C ASN A 98 -4.90 -0.59 3.00
N ASN A 99 -4.89 0.63 3.51
CA ASN A 99 -3.96 1.66 3.07
C ASN A 99 -2.51 1.35 3.46
N LEU A 100 -2.27 0.80 4.65
CA LEU A 100 -0.97 0.24 5.03
C LEU A 100 -0.51 -0.83 4.04
N GLY A 101 -1.41 -1.76 3.69
CA GLY A 101 -1.15 -2.80 2.71
C GLY A 101 -0.74 -2.23 1.35
N THR A 102 -1.43 -1.17 0.90
CA THR A 102 -1.12 -0.49 -0.37
C THR A 102 0.27 0.13 -0.36
N ILE A 103 0.69 0.75 0.75
CA ILE A 103 2.04 1.31 0.86
C ILE A 103 3.08 0.19 0.81
N PHE A 104 2.94 -0.88 1.60
CA PHE A 104 3.86 -2.01 1.58
C PHE A 104 3.92 -2.71 0.21
N GLN A 105 2.78 -2.83 -0.47
CA GLN A 105 2.71 -3.37 -1.84
C GLN A 105 3.53 -2.53 -2.82
N ASN A 106 3.42 -1.20 -2.76
CA ASN A 106 4.17 -0.28 -3.61
C ASN A 106 5.68 -0.34 -3.31
N GLU A 107 6.05 -0.55 -2.05
CA GLU A 107 7.43 -0.79 -1.62
C GLU A 107 7.93 -2.21 -1.96
N LYS A 108 7.09 -3.07 -2.55
CA LYS A 108 7.35 -4.48 -2.88
C LYS A 108 7.63 -5.36 -1.66
N ASP A 109 7.30 -4.89 -0.46
CA ASP A 109 7.28 -5.69 0.76
C ASP A 109 5.97 -6.50 0.82
N TYR A 110 5.90 -7.51 -0.05
CA TYR A 110 4.67 -8.30 -0.17
C TYR A 110 4.33 -9.08 1.10
N THR A 111 5.31 -9.34 1.96
CA THR A 111 5.07 -10.03 3.22
C THR A 111 4.26 -9.15 4.16
N LYS A 112 4.67 -7.89 4.37
CA LYS A 112 3.93 -6.94 5.19
C LYS A 112 2.61 -6.52 4.54
N ALA A 113 2.58 -6.38 3.21
CA ALA A 113 1.34 -6.09 2.49
C ALA A 113 0.28 -7.17 2.72
N ILE A 114 0.64 -8.45 2.61
CA ILE A 114 -0.24 -9.60 2.85
C ILE A 114 -0.79 -9.55 4.28
N GLU A 115 0.05 -9.27 5.28
CA GLU A 115 -0.39 -9.21 6.67
C GLU A 115 -1.35 -8.04 6.91
N ALA A 116 -1.06 -6.87 6.34
CA ALA A 116 -1.93 -5.71 6.44
C ALA A 116 -3.31 -5.97 5.79
N TYR A 117 -3.35 -6.56 4.59
CA TYR A 117 -4.61 -6.90 3.95
C TYR A 117 -5.41 -7.99 4.69
N LYS A 118 -4.73 -8.96 5.32
CA LYS A 118 -5.40 -9.92 6.20
C LYS A 118 -6.03 -9.22 7.41
N ASN A 119 -5.33 -8.26 8.02
CA ASN A 119 -5.89 -7.46 9.10
C ASN A 119 -7.09 -6.65 8.64
N ALA A 120 -7.02 -6.02 7.46
CA ALA A 120 -8.18 -5.36 6.87
C ALA A 120 -9.39 -6.30 6.75
N LEU A 121 -9.18 -7.53 6.26
CA LEU A 121 -10.25 -8.51 6.09
C LEU A 121 -10.76 -9.13 7.40
N ARG A 122 -9.95 -9.16 8.48
CA ARG A 122 -10.43 -9.56 9.80
C ARG A 122 -11.46 -8.56 10.35
N HIS A 123 -11.21 -7.26 10.12
CA HIS A 123 -12.11 -6.20 10.58
C HIS A 123 -13.31 -6.01 9.64
N ASN A 124 -13.12 -6.18 8.33
CA ASN A 124 -14.19 -6.13 7.35
C ASN A 124 -14.03 -7.24 6.30
N PRO A 125 -14.66 -8.40 6.48
CA PRO A 125 -14.60 -9.49 5.50
C PRO A 125 -15.10 -9.12 4.10
N ASN A 126 -15.93 -8.08 3.98
CA ASN A 126 -16.48 -7.61 2.71
C ASN A 126 -15.63 -6.52 2.03
N HIS A 127 -14.41 -6.26 2.50
CA HIS A 127 -13.53 -5.28 1.89
C HIS A 127 -12.93 -5.81 0.58
N ASN A 128 -13.63 -5.60 -0.54
CA ASN A 128 -13.27 -6.18 -1.85
C ASN A 128 -11.87 -5.78 -2.31
N ASN A 129 -11.47 -4.51 -2.13
CA ASN A 129 -10.12 -4.06 -2.52
C ASN A 129 -9.02 -4.77 -1.73
N ALA A 130 -9.22 -4.96 -0.42
CA ALA A 130 -8.24 -5.69 0.41
C ALA A 130 -8.14 -7.16 -0.03
N ARG A 131 -9.26 -7.80 -0.39
CA ARG A 131 -9.28 -9.19 -0.87
C ARG A 131 -8.54 -9.32 -2.19
N TYR A 132 -8.81 -8.44 -3.15
CA TYR A 132 -8.13 -8.40 -4.43
C TYR A 132 -6.62 -8.19 -4.27
N ASN A 133 -6.24 -7.16 -3.50
CA ASN A 133 -4.84 -6.81 -3.28
C ASN A 133 -4.08 -7.89 -2.50
N LEU A 134 -4.74 -8.58 -1.56
CA LEU A 134 -4.17 -9.73 -0.86
C LEU A 134 -3.74 -10.82 -1.84
N GLU A 135 -4.64 -11.19 -2.76
CA GLU A 135 -4.35 -12.24 -3.73
C GLU A 135 -3.25 -11.82 -4.71
N LEU A 136 -3.30 -10.59 -5.19
CA LEU A 136 -2.24 -10.02 -6.03
C LEU A 136 -0.87 -10.06 -5.33
N CYS A 137 -0.81 -9.69 -4.05
CA CYS A 137 0.44 -9.73 -3.28
C CYS A 137 0.96 -11.15 -3.06
N ARG A 138 0.08 -12.14 -2.85
CA ARG A 138 0.46 -13.55 -2.76
C ARG A 138 1.11 -14.03 -4.05
N GLN A 139 0.54 -13.71 -5.20
CA GLN A 139 1.09 -14.06 -6.49
C GLN A 139 2.46 -13.40 -6.72
N LYS A 140 2.58 -12.10 -6.43
CA LYS A 140 3.86 -11.37 -6.54
C LYS A 140 4.94 -11.92 -5.60
N GLN A 141 4.58 -12.27 -4.38
CA GLN A 141 5.51 -12.90 -3.42
C GLN A 141 6.01 -14.25 -3.94
N LYS A 142 5.12 -15.09 -4.48
CA LYS A 142 5.48 -16.38 -5.07
C LYS A 142 6.47 -16.20 -6.24
N GLN A 143 6.18 -15.26 -7.14
CA GLN A 143 7.06 -14.92 -8.27
C GLN A 143 8.44 -14.43 -7.78
N GLN A 144 8.46 -13.60 -6.74
CA GLN A 144 9.70 -13.09 -6.16
C GLN A 144 10.57 -14.22 -5.58
N LYS A 145 9.97 -15.16 -4.83
CA LYS A 145 10.64 -16.32 -4.28
C LYS A 145 11.20 -17.25 -5.39
N GLN A 146 10.43 -17.50 -6.43
CA GLN A 146 10.87 -18.32 -7.57
C GLN A 146 12.08 -17.71 -8.31
N LYS A 147 12.07 -16.37 -8.52
CA LYS A 147 13.20 -15.66 -9.12
C LYS A 147 14.46 -15.74 -8.27
N GLN A 148 14.32 -15.62 -6.94
CA GLN A 148 15.46 -15.75 -6.02
C GLN A 148 16.05 -17.17 -6.03
N GLN A 149 15.19 -18.18 -6.05
CA GLN A 149 15.60 -19.59 -6.08
C GLN A 149 16.35 -19.92 -7.38
N SER A 150 15.80 -19.52 -8.53
CA SER A 150 16.47 -19.74 -9.82
C SER A 150 17.80 -18.98 -9.95
N SER A 151 17.96 -17.84 -9.29
CA SER A 151 19.23 -17.09 -9.25
C SER A 151 20.28 -17.79 -8.40
N ASN A 152 19.88 -18.39 -7.27
CA ASN A 152 20.77 -19.14 -6.39
C ASN A 152 21.21 -20.45 -7.03
N ASP A 153 20.31 -21.14 -7.73
CA ASP A 153 20.66 -22.38 -8.46
C ASP A 153 21.65 -22.12 -9.57
N LYS A 154 21.55 -21.00 -10.29
CA LYS A 154 22.53 -20.59 -11.31
C LYS A 154 23.90 -20.26 -10.68
N LYS A 155 23.93 -19.57 -9.52
CA LYS A 155 25.21 -19.29 -8.82
C LYS A 155 25.88 -20.55 -8.30
N ASN A 156 25.09 -21.49 -7.75
CA ASN A 156 25.62 -22.77 -7.27
C ASN A 156 26.14 -23.66 -8.41
N LYS A 157 25.51 -23.64 -9.58
CA LYS A 157 26.02 -24.33 -10.77
C LYS A 157 27.33 -23.73 -11.26
N SER A 158 27.46 -22.40 -11.31
CA SER A 158 28.68 -21.72 -11.77
C SER A 158 29.88 -21.95 -10.82
N ASN A 159 29.64 -22.10 -9.53
CA ASN A 159 30.68 -22.41 -8.55
C ASN A 159 31.11 -23.89 -8.63
N LYS A 160 30.18 -24.84 -8.82
CA LYS A 160 30.52 -26.26 -9.05
C LYS A 160 31.32 -26.49 -10.31
N ASP A 161 31.08 -25.72 -11.37
CA ASP A 161 31.83 -25.82 -12.63
C ASP A 161 33.23 -25.19 -12.51
N LYS A 162 33.44 -24.20 -11.64
CA LYS A 162 34.78 -23.65 -11.33
C LYS A 162 35.64 -24.62 -10.51
N ASP A 163 35.03 -25.32 -9.57
CA ASP A 163 35.76 -26.31 -8.77
C ASP A 163 36.12 -27.60 -9.60
N LYS A 164 35.22 -27.99 -10.52
CA LYS A 164 35.51 -29.07 -11.47
C LYS A 164 36.58 -28.71 -12.50
N LYS A 165 36.70 -27.43 -12.91
CA LYS A 165 37.76 -26.99 -13.84
C LYS A 165 39.16 -26.97 -13.21
N LYS A 166 39.28 -26.85 -11.88
CA LYS A 166 40.55 -26.95 -11.18
C LYS A 166 41.08 -28.41 -11.03
N GLN A 167 40.19 -29.41 -11.15
CA GLN A 167 40.54 -30.82 -11.00
C GLN A 167 40.69 -31.57 -12.34
N SER A 168 40.42 -30.96 -13.50
CA SER A 168 40.38 -31.64 -14.81
C SER A 168 41.42 -31.14 -15.80
N GLN A 169 42.55 -30.60 -15.34
CA GLN A 169 43.66 -30.28 -16.24
C GLN A 169 44.52 -31.51 -16.60
N ASN A 170 44.04 -32.74 -16.39
CA ASN A 170 44.73 -33.92 -16.87
C ASN A 170 43.72 -35.01 -17.25
N LYS A 171 43.23 -35.01 -18.47
CA LYS A 171 42.88 -36.13 -19.38
C LYS A 171 41.81 -35.78 -20.41
N ASN A 172 42.27 -35.89 -21.68
CA ASN A 172 41.57 -36.32 -22.87
C ASN A 172 40.66 -35.38 -23.67
N GLN A 173 41.27 -34.90 -24.73
CA GLN A 173 40.62 -34.68 -26.04
C GLN A 173 39.94 -35.98 -26.50
N LYS A 174 38.60 -36.00 -26.57
CA LYS A 174 37.69 -36.74 -27.47
C LYS A 174 36.31 -36.84 -26.87
N ASN A 175 35.45 -35.89 -27.18
CA ASN A 175 33.99 -36.06 -27.29
C ASN A 175 33.27 -34.69 -27.39
N ASN A 176 33.53 -33.95 -28.46
CA ASN A 176 32.95 -32.59 -28.62
C ASN A 176 31.87 -32.50 -29.71
N GLN A 177 31.11 -33.55 -30.00
CA GLN A 177 30.05 -33.43 -31.03
C GLN A 177 28.63 -33.86 -30.63
N LYS A 178 28.38 -34.33 -29.41
CA LYS A 178 27.00 -34.71 -28.98
C LYS A 178 26.32 -33.80 -27.94
N LYS A 179 27.02 -32.78 -27.45
CA LYS A 179 26.44 -31.89 -26.40
C LYS A 179 25.78 -30.59 -26.91
N ASN A 180 25.96 -30.25 -28.20
CA ASN A 180 25.43 -28.95 -28.71
C ASN A 180 23.96 -28.99 -29.09
N ASN A 181 23.35 -30.15 -29.38
CA ASN A 181 21.94 -30.23 -29.75
C ASN A 181 20.99 -30.23 -28.54
N GLN A 182 21.39 -30.78 -27.39
CA GLN A 182 20.50 -30.79 -26.20
C GLN A 182 20.44 -29.46 -25.42
N GLN A 183 21.37 -28.54 -25.66
CA GLN A 183 21.31 -27.20 -25.04
C GLN A 183 20.43 -26.23 -25.83
N LYS A 184 20.30 -26.42 -27.15
CA LYS A 184 19.45 -25.59 -27.99
C LYS A 184 17.95 -25.87 -27.73
N ASP A 185 17.55 -27.14 -27.63
CA ASP A 185 16.18 -27.55 -27.35
C ASP A 185 15.67 -27.12 -25.96
N LYS A 186 16.55 -27.09 -24.94
CA LYS A 186 16.19 -26.61 -23.60
C LYS A 186 16.06 -25.08 -23.50
N GLN A 187 16.73 -24.34 -24.38
CA GLN A 187 16.65 -22.86 -24.39
C GLN A 187 15.43 -22.38 -25.16
N ASP A 188 15.06 -23.10 -26.23
CA ASP A 188 13.85 -22.78 -27.00
C ASP A 188 12.57 -23.17 -26.27
N MET A 189 12.51 -24.33 -25.58
CA MET A 189 11.40 -24.72 -24.70
C MET A 189 11.23 -23.73 -23.53
N SER A 190 12.29 -23.11 -23.03
CA SER A 190 12.20 -22.11 -21.96
C SER A 190 11.66 -20.76 -22.44
N LYS A 191 11.90 -20.38 -23.69
CA LYS A 191 11.36 -19.17 -24.31
C LYS A 191 9.88 -19.31 -24.61
N GLU A 192 9.48 -20.42 -25.19
CA GLU A 192 8.09 -20.70 -25.52
C GLU A 192 7.20 -20.79 -24.27
N ASN A 193 7.67 -21.45 -23.22
CA ASN A 193 7.00 -21.43 -21.91
C ASN A 193 6.94 -20.03 -21.29
N ALA A 194 7.96 -19.20 -21.49
CA ALA A 194 7.96 -17.82 -21.00
C ALA A 194 6.98 -16.93 -21.76
N GLU A 195 6.84 -17.12 -23.08
CA GLU A 195 5.87 -16.41 -23.90
C GLU A 195 4.43 -16.85 -23.60
N GLN A 196 4.19 -18.14 -23.44
CA GLN A 196 2.87 -18.66 -23.03
C GLN A 196 2.46 -18.10 -21.65
N LEU A 197 3.40 -18.05 -20.70
CA LEU A 197 3.15 -17.48 -19.37
C LEU A 197 2.88 -15.96 -19.46
N LEU A 198 3.62 -15.25 -20.30
CA LEU A 198 3.44 -13.82 -20.53
C LEU A 198 2.07 -13.52 -21.16
N ASN A 199 1.66 -14.32 -22.14
CA ASN A 199 0.36 -14.18 -22.79
C ASN A 199 -0.78 -14.51 -21.84
N ALA A 200 -0.66 -15.55 -21.02
CA ALA A 200 -1.65 -15.89 -19.99
C ALA A 200 -1.80 -14.76 -18.95
N VAL A 201 -0.70 -14.14 -18.53
CA VAL A 201 -0.72 -13.00 -17.59
C VAL A 201 -1.36 -11.77 -18.23
N LYS A 202 -1.06 -11.46 -19.51
CA LYS A 202 -1.68 -10.35 -20.24
C LYS A 202 -3.19 -10.55 -20.41
N GLN A 203 -3.63 -11.77 -20.70
CA GLN A 203 -5.02 -12.10 -20.85
C GLN A 203 -5.78 -11.96 -19.52
N GLN A 204 -5.18 -12.42 -18.42
CA GLN A 204 -5.74 -12.30 -17.08
C GLN A 204 -5.81 -10.82 -16.61
N GLU A 205 -4.84 -10.01 -17.00
CA GLU A 205 -4.83 -8.57 -16.74
C GLU A 205 -5.95 -7.85 -17.52
N LYS A 206 -6.16 -8.20 -18.79
CA LYS A 206 -7.23 -7.69 -19.63
C LYS A 206 -8.61 -8.06 -19.07
N GLU A 207 -8.84 -9.31 -18.69
CA GLU A 207 -10.09 -9.75 -18.07
C GLU A 207 -10.35 -9.02 -16.75
N THR A 208 -9.31 -8.77 -15.97
CA THR A 208 -9.41 -8.04 -14.71
C THR A 208 -9.79 -6.58 -14.94
N GLN A 209 -9.20 -5.93 -15.96
CA GLN A 209 -9.54 -4.56 -16.35
C GLN A 209 -10.97 -4.47 -16.89
N GLU A 210 -11.40 -5.44 -17.68
CA GLU A 210 -12.78 -5.51 -18.17
C GLU A 210 -13.79 -5.70 -17.05
N ARG A 211 -13.51 -6.57 -16.07
CA ARG A 211 -14.35 -6.73 -14.86
C ARG A 211 -14.41 -5.46 -14.04
N LEU A 212 -13.27 -4.77 -13.88
CA LEU A 212 -13.21 -3.51 -13.15
C LEU A 212 -14.01 -2.41 -13.86
N SER A 213 -13.89 -2.32 -15.20
CA SER A 213 -14.63 -1.36 -16.01
C SER A 213 -16.14 -1.63 -16.00
N LYS A 214 -16.55 -2.91 -16.02
CA LYS A 214 -17.97 -3.31 -15.87
C LYS A 214 -18.51 -2.98 -14.47
N ALA A 215 -17.72 -3.22 -13.43
CA ALA A 215 -18.11 -2.89 -12.05
C ALA A 215 -18.23 -1.36 -11.83
N MET A 216 -17.40 -0.56 -12.50
CA MET A 216 -17.48 0.91 -12.47
C MET A 216 -18.65 1.46 -13.30
N ARG A 217 -19.15 0.72 -14.31
CA ARG A 217 -20.27 1.12 -15.16
C ARG A 217 -21.63 0.74 -14.59
N GLN A 218 -21.70 -0.12 -13.57
CA GLN A 218 -22.96 -0.38 -12.87
C GLN A 218 -23.27 0.84 -11.99
N PRO A 219 -24.39 1.54 -12.23
CA PRO A 219 -24.82 2.61 -11.36
C PRO A 219 -25.01 2.02 -9.95
N SER A 220 -24.38 2.65 -8.97
CA SER A 220 -24.62 2.27 -7.58
C SER A 220 -26.01 2.77 -7.21
N ASP A 221 -27.02 1.90 -7.25
CA ASP A 221 -28.36 2.13 -6.69
C ASP A 221 -28.34 2.21 -5.14
N ARG A 222 -27.24 2.66 -4.56
CA ARG A 222 -27.20 3.05 -3.16
C ARG A 222 -27.63 4.48 -3.04
N LYS A 223 -28.92 4.67 -2.76
CA LYS A 223 -29.40 5.90 -2.11
C LYS A 223 -28.47 6.15 -0.91
N LEU A 224 -27.69 7.21 -1.01
CA LEU A 224 -26.96 7.74 0.15
C LEU A 224 -28.05 8.24 1.12
N ASP A 225 -28.34 7.47 2.14
CA ASP A 225 -29.05 7.98 3.30
C ASP A 225 -28.23 9.12 3.89
N LYS A 226 -28.72 10.33 3.63
CA LYS A 226 -28.24 11.56 4.23
C LYS A 226 -28.66 11.54 5.70
N ASN A 227 -27.77 11.08 6.57
CA ASN A 227 -27.86 11.36 8.00
C ASN A 227 -26.46 11.65 8.51
N TRP A 228 -26.17 12.94 8.55
CA TRP A 228 -25.04 13.58 9.23
C TRP A 228 -25.59 14.70 10.07
#